data_3ddf72e06ff03de1fda69a8a521c2c2f
#
_entry.id   3ddf72e06ff03de1fda69a8a521c2c2f
#
_cell.length_a   1.000
_cell.length_b   1.000
_cell.length_c   1.000
_cell.angle_alpha   90.00
_cell.angle_beta   90.00
_cell.angle_gamma   90.00
#
_symmetry.space_group_name_H-M   'P 1'
#
loop_
_entity.id
_entity.type
_entity.pdbx_description
1 polymer ?
#
loop_
_entity_poly.entity_id
_entity_poly.type
_entity_poly.pdbx_seq_one_letter_code
_entity_poly.pdbx_strand_id
1 'polypeptide(L)'
;MIGGNNRVVSGMRPTGALHLGHLHGVLDNWNRLQYEYDSFFFIADWHALTTSYDDPSDIESNVREMVIDWLAAGINPSSATIFIQSDIPEHAELHLLLSMITPLGWLER
;
A
#
# COMPACT_ATOMS: atom_id res chain seq x y z
N MET A 1 -23.84 16.81 -9.60
CA MET A 1 -22.37 16.82 -9.39
C MET A 1 -22.08 16.08 -8.10
N ILE A 2 -21.47 14.94 -8.20
CA ILE A 2 -20.97 14.21 -7.03
C ILE A 2 -19.67 14.91 -6.68
N GLY A 3 -19.73 15.83 -5.71
CA GLY A 3 -18.55 16.43 -5.09
C GLY A 3 -17.88 15.39 -4.20
N GLY A 4 -17.32 14.35 -4.80
CA GLY A 4 -16.45 13.42 -4.09
C GLY A 4 -15.06 14.05 -4.03
N ASN A 5 -14.51 14.21 -2.85
CA ASN A 5 -13.07 14.42 -2.72
C ASN A 5 -12.37 13.34 -3.56
N ASN A 6 -11.45 13.74 -4.40
CA ASN A 6 -10.68 12.79 -5.19
C ASN A 6 -9.97 11.84 -4.22
N ARG A 7 -10.08 10.53 -4.47
CA ARG A 7 -9.45 9.50 -3.64
C ARG A 7 -8.08 9.14 -4.17
N VAL A 8 -7.17 8.91 -3.25
CA VAL A 8 -5.84 8.38 -3.53
C VAL A 8 -5.68 7.06 -2.80
N VAL A 9 -5.31 6.03 -3.54
CA VAL A 9 -4.95 4.71 -2.98
C VAL A 9 -3.51 4.42 -3.35
N SER A 10 -2.69 4.11 -2.36
CA SER A 10 -1.29 3.76 -2.57
C SER A 10 -0.84 2.74 -1.55
N GLY A 11 0.08 1.86 -1.92
CA GLY A 11 0.55 0.80 -1.04
C GLY A 11 2.05 0.58 -1.13
N MET A 12 2.59 -0.06 -0.09
CA MET A 12 3.99 -0.44 -0.01
C MET A 12 4.12 -1.86 0.51
N ARG A 13 5.04 -2.63 -0.08
CA ARG A 13 5.29 -4.01 0.34
C ARG A 13 6.17 -4.05 1.60
N PRO A 14 5.83 -4.84 2.62
CA PRO A 14 6.63 -4.99 3.83
C PRO A 14 7.82 -5.95 3.61
N THR A 15 8.79 -5.53 2.81
CA THR A 15 9.94 -6.34 2.39
C THR A 15 11.22 -6.04 3.17
N GLY A 16 11.11 -5.46 4.34
CA GLY A 16 12.22 -5.12 5.24
C GLY A 16 12.18 -3.68 5.71
N ALA A 17 13.24 -3.25 6.37
CA ALA A 17 13.36 -1.89 6.91
C ALA A 17 13.29 -0.82 5.82
N LEU A 18 12.59 0.27 6.11
CA LEU A 18 12.55 1.43 5.23
C LEU A 18 13.88 2.17 5.26
N HIS A 19 14.17 2.90 4.21
CA HIS A 19 15.36 3.72 4.06
C HIS A 19 15.02 5.10 3.48
N LEU A 20 16.01 6.00 3.39
CA LEU A 20 15.82 7.37 2.90
C LEU A 20 15.18 7.45 1.52
N GLY A 21 15.39 6.46 0.65
CA GLY A 21 14.72 6.38 -0.65
C GLY A 21 13.21 6.23 -0.53
N HIS A 22 12.71 5.49 0.46
CA HIS A 22 11.29 5.38 0.75
C HIS A 22 10.73 6.69 1.34
N LEU A 23 11.50 7.34 2.23
CA LEU A 23 11.09 8.63 2.80
C LEU A 23 10.88 9.67 1.69
N HIS A 24 11.88 9.92 0.88
CA HIS A 24 11.82 10.95 -0.15
C HIS A 24 11.02 10.55 -1.39
N GLY A 25 11.02 9.28 -1.74
CA GLY A 25 10.31 8.79 -2.93
C GLY A 25 8.79 8.59 -2.72
N VAL A 26 8.37 8.28 -1.50
CA VAL A 26 6.98 7.91 -1.21
C VAL A 26 6.40 8.73 -0.06
N LEU A 27 7.01 8.66 1.14
CA LEU A 27 6.40 9.20 2.36
C LEU A 27 6.27 10.72 2.35
N ASP A 28 7.21 11.45 1.79
CA ASP A 28 7.11 12.91 1.63
C ASP A 28 5.90 13.28 0.76
N ASN A 29 5.64 12.51 -0.31
CA ASN A 29 4.47 12.73 -1.15
C ASN A 29 3.16 12.35 -0.42
N TRP A 30 3.15 11.22 0.29
CA TRP A 30 1.98 10.80 1.07
C TRP A 30 1.64 11.79 2.18
N ASN A 31 2.66 12.39 2.84
CA ASN A 31 2.49 13.43 3.84
C ASN A 31 1.74 14.66 3.28
N ARG A 32 1.96 14.99 2.03
CA ARG A 32 1.22 16.06 1.35
C ARG A 32 -0.19 15.60 0.97
N LEU A 33 -0.29 14.43 0.33
CA LEU A 33 -1.56 13.91 -0.22
C LEU A 33 -2.62 13.70 0.87
N GLN A 34 -2.25 13.29 2.08
CA GLN A 34 -3.19 13.03 3.17
C GLN A 34 -4.02 14.26 3.58
N TYR A 35 -3.58 15.47 3.25
CA TYR A 35 -4.30 16.72 3.54
C TYR A 35 -5.02 17.30 2.32
N GLU A 36 -4.67 16.82 1.12
CA GLU A 36 -5.27 17.30 -0.14
C GLU A 36 -6.38 16.37 -0.65
N TYR A 37 -6.32 15.08 -0.29
CA TYR A 37 -7.17 14.03 -0.82
C TYR A 37 -7.72 13.10 0.26
N ASP A 38 -8.79 12.39 -0.04
CA ASP A 38 -9.28 11.24 0.74
C ASP A 38 -8.32 10.06 0.50
N SER A 39 -7.34 9.94 1.38
CA SER A 39 -6.17 9.07 1.16
C SER A 39 -6.26 7.74 1.89
N PHE A 40 -5.96 6.67 1.18
CA PHE A 40 -5.95 5.29 1.64
C PHE A 40 -4.56 4.70 1.39
N PHE A 41 -3.80 4.46 2.46
CA PHE A 41 -2.47 3.89 2.39
C PHE A 41 -2.46 2.48 2.97
N PHE A 42 -1.94 1.51 2.23
CA PHE A 42 -1.99 0.12 2.66
C PHE A 42 -0.63 -0.58 2.63
N ILE A 43 -0.48 -1.50 3.56
CA ILE A 43 0.64 -2.43 3.62
C ILE A 43 0.26 -3.63 2.76
N ALA A 44 1.02 -3.85 1.69
CA ALA A 44 0.75 -4.88 0.69
C ALA A 44 1.39 -6.22 1.10
N ASP A 45 0.87 -6.83 2.16
CA ASP A 45 1.37 -8.08 2.73
C ASP A 45 1.16 -9.28 1.78
N TRP A 46 0.00 -9.43 1.17
CA TRP A 46 -0.22 -10.47 0.17
C TRP A 46 0.63 -10.27 -1.08
N HIS A 47 0.81 -9.02 -1.51
CA HIS A 47 1.68 -8.74 -2.63
C HIS A 47 3.15 -9.06 -2.33
N ALA A 48 3.58 -8.91 -1.08
CA ALA A 48 4.93 -9.31 -0.64
C ALA A 48 5.16 -10.82 -0.79
N LEU A 49 4.13 -11.65 -0.62
CA LEU A 49 4.22 -13.10 -0.81
C LEU A 49 4.65 -13.50 -2.23
N THR A 50 4.46 -12.67 -3.23
CA THR A 50 4.91 -12.97 -4.60
C THR A 50 6.42 -13.17 -4.71
N THR A 51 7.19 -12.59 -3.79
CA THR A 51 8.65 -12.71 -3.72
C THR A 51 9.15 -13.35 -2.42
N SER A 52 8.28 -13.60 -1.45
CA SER A 52 8.62 -14.14 -0.12
C SER A 52 7.78 -15.37 0.25
N TYR A 53 7.26 -16.08 -0.75
CA TYR A 53 6.41 -17.26 -0.50
C TYR A 53 7.18 -18.43 0.13
N ASP A 54 8.49 -18.52 -0.09
CA ASP A 54 9.33 -19.58 0.47
C ASP A 54 9.58 -19.40 1.97
N ASP A 55 9.66 -18.15 2.43
CA ASP A 55 9.84 -17.81 3.84
C ASP A 55 9.05 -16.54 4.19
N PRO A 56 7.78 -16.69 4.62
CA PRO A 56 6.94 -15.57 5.03
C PRO A 56 7.13 -15.15 6.49
N SER A 57 8.07 -15.74 7.24
CA SER A 57 8.22 -15.59 8.69
C SER A 57 8.38 -14.14 9.14
N ASP A 58 9.00 -13.29 8.33
CA ASP A 58 9.30 -11.90 8.65
C ASP A 58 8.18 -10.91 8.24
N ILE A 59 7.17 -11.36 7.52
CA ILE A 59 6.15 -10.43 6.97
C ILE A 59 5.43 -9.70 8.09
N GLU A 60 5.00 -10.40 9.14
CA GLU A 60 4.25 -9.78 10.25
C GLU A 60 5.11 -8.74 10.99
N SER A 61 6.37 -9.06 11.28
CA SER A 61 7.28 -8.10 11.92
C SER A 61 7.56 -6.90 11.03
N ASN A 62 7.76 -7.12 9.72
CA ASN A 62 7.97 -6.06 8.75
C ASN A 62 6.74 -5.15 8.58
N VAL A 63 5.52 -5.70 8.65
CA VAL A 63 4.28 -4.92 8.66
C VAL A 63 4.26 -3.96 9.85
N ARG A 64 4.58 -4.46 11.05
CA ARG A 64 4.60 -3.66 12.28
C ARG A 64 5.63 -2.53 12.18
N GLU A 65 6.87 -2.85 11.81
CA GLU A 65 7.95 -1.87 11.66
C GLU A 65 7.58 -0.80 10.62
N MET A 66 7.01 -1.20 9.49
CA MET A 66 6.58 -0.27 8.44
C MET A 66 5.54 0.72 8.94
N VAL A 67 4.55 0.29 9.72
CA VAL A 67 3.54 1.19 10.31
C VAL A 67 4.20 2.18 11.27
N ILE A 68 5.14 1.71 12.09
CA ILE A 68 5.91 2.58 13.01
C ILE A 68 6.65 3.66 12.21
N ASP A 69 7.34 3.27 11.15
CA ASP A 69 8.09 4.19 10.29
C ASP A 69 7.17 5.22 9.60
N TRP A 70 6.00 4.79 9.12
CA TRP A 70 5.02 5.71 8.51
C TRP A 70 4.52 6.75 9.50
N LEU A 71 4.17 6.33 10.71
CA LEU A 71 3.72 7.24 11.76
C LEU A 71 4.85 8.20 12.17
N ALA A 72 6.07 7.69 12.32
CA ALA A 72 7.24 8.51 12.63
C ALA A 72 7.58 9.51 11.52
N ALA A 73 7.33 9.14 10.25
CA ALA A 73 7.54 10.03 9.11
C ALA A 73 6.42 11.07 8.93
N GLY A 74 5.35 11.03 9.74
CA GLY A 74 4.30 12.04 9.75
C GLY A 74 2.97 11.63 9.10
N ILE A 75 2.80 10.37 8.71
CA ILE A 75 1.48 9.89 8.27
C ILE A 75 0.53 9.91 9.48
N ASN A 76 -0.57 10.64 9.32
CA ASN A 76 -1.53 10.88 10.39
C ASN A 76 -2.79 10.02 10.19
N PRO A 77 -3.07 9.04 11.07
CA PRO A 77 -4.23 8.17 10.95
C PRO A 77 -5.58 8.90 11.15
N SER A 78 -5.57 10.14 11.59
CA SER A 78 -6.78 10.99 11.62
C SER A 78 -7.06 11.67 10.28
N SER A 79 -6.08 11.71 9.37
CA SER A 79 -6.19 12.36 8.05
C SER A 79 -6.19 11.36 6.90
N ALA A 80 -5.57 10.19 7.07
CA ALA A 80 -5.53 9.12 6.09
C ALA A 80 -5.98 7.79 6.69
N THR A 81 -6.62 6.96 5.91
CA THR A 81 -6.93 5.58 6.29
C THR A 81 -5.70 4.70 6.04
N ILE A 82 -5.23 4.03 7.09
CA ILE A 82 -4.14 3.06 7.02
C ILE A 82 -4.72 1.67 7.23
N PHE A 83 -4.38 0.70 6.37
CA PHE A 83 -4.87 -0.66 6.50
C PHE A 83 -3.88 -1.70 5.95
N ILE A 84 -4.09 -2.96 6.28
CA ILE A 84 -3.34 -4.09 5.75
C ILE A 84 -4.15 -4.70 4.60
N GLN A 85 -3.51 -5.01 3.49
CA GLN A 85 -4.16 -5.53 2.29
C GLN A 85 -4.98 -6.79 2.57
N SER A 86 -4.48 -7.71 3.39
CA SER A 86 -5.17 -8.96 3.74
C SER A 86 -6.47 -8.77 4.54
N ASP A 87 -6.69 -7.59 5.14
CA ASP A 87 -7.94 -7.26 5.82
C ASP A 87 -9.07 -6.88 4.85
N ILE A 88 -8.74 -6.69 3.56
CA ILE A 88 -9.69 -6.31 2.51
C ILE A 88 -9.65 -7.38 1.39
N PRO A 89 -10.35 -8.52 1.57
CA PRO A 89 -10.35 -9.63 0.60
C PRO A 89 -10.82 -9.23 -0.79
N GLU A 90 -11.66 -8.20 -0.91
CA GLU A 90 -12.15 -7.67 -2.16
C GLU A 90 -11.02 -7.20 -3.09
N HIS A 91 -9.87 -6.81 -2.54
CA HIS A 91 -8.69 -6.46 -3.33
C HIS A 91 -8.20 -7.66 -4.17
N ALA A 92 -8.10 -8.84 -3.56
CA ALA A 92 -7.72 -10.08 -4.25
C ALA A 92 -8.82 -10.57 -5.19
N GLU A 93 -10.09 -10.45 -4.80
CA GLU A 93 -11.23 -10.82 -5.64
C GLU A 93 -11.28 -9.98 -6.92
N LEU A 94 -11.12 -8.67 -6.80
CA LEU A 94 -11.06 -7.78 -7.95
C LEU A 94 -9.85 -8.08 -8.84
N HIS A 95 -8.68 -8.36 -8.24
CA HIS A 95 -7.49 -8.78 -9.00
C HIS A 95 -7.78 -10.03 -9.82
N LEU A 96 -8.41 -11.05 -9.23
CA LEU A 96 -8.77 -12.28 -9.95
C LEU A 96 -9.70 -12.00 -11.13
N LEU A 97 -10.75 -11.20 -10.91
CA LEU A 97 -11.72 -10.86 -11.97
C LEU A 97 -11.07 -10.06 -13.11
N LEU A 98 -10.25 -9.07 -12.78
CA LEU A 98 -9.54 -8.27 -13.77
C LEU A 98 -8.51 -9.09 -14.56
N SER A 99 -7.86 -10.07 -13.91
CA SER A 99 -6.90 -10.96 -14.59
C SER A 99 -7.53 -11.82 -15.69
N MET A 100 -8.82 -12.12 -15.58
CA MET A 100 -9.57 -12.89 -16.60
C MET A 100 -9.82 -12.11 -17.89
N ILE A 101 -9.82 -10.79 -17.84
CA ILE A 101 -10.15 -9.92 -18.97
C ILE A 101 -8.97 -9.06 -19.45
N THR A 102 -7.85 -9.11 -18.75
CA THR A 102 -6.67 -8.29 -19.05
C THR A 102 -5.69 -9.09 -19.93
N PRO A 103 -5.45 -8.68 -21.18
CA PRO A 103 -4.47 -9.33 -22.04
C PRO A 103 -3.04 -9.15 -21.47
N LEU A 104 -2.24 -10.20 -21.55
CA LEU A 104 -0.84 -10.18 -21.06
C LEU A 104 -0.03 -9.05 -21.70
N GLY A 105 -0.21 -8.79 -22.98
CA GLY A 105 0.51 -7.73 -23.70
C GLY A 105 0.24 -6.30 -23.22
N TRP A 106 -0.79 -6.09 -22.39
CA TRP A 106 -0.98 -4.78 -21.72
C TRP A 106 -0.06 -4.61 -20.51
N LEU A 107 0.40 -5.70 -19.94
CA LEU A 107 1.23 -5.74 -18.73
C LEU A 107 2.72 -5.81 -19.07
N GLU A 108 3.07 -6.27 -20.27
CA GLU A 108 4.44 -6.32 -20.77
C GLU A 108 4.84 -4.95 -21.32
N ARG A 109 5.87 -4.35 -20.73
CA ARG A 109 6.48 -3.09 -21.19
C ARG A 109 7.98 -3.21 -21.31
#